data_3628c331c7607f0a828cb33bc7236d08
#
_entry.id   3628c331c7607f0a828cb33bc7236d08
#
_cell.length_a   1.000
_cell.length_b   1.000
_cell.length_c   1.000
_cell.angle_alpha   90.00
_cell.angle_beta   90.00
_cell.angle_gamma   90.00
#
_symmetry.space_group_name_H-M   'P 1'
#
loop_
_entity.id
_entity.type
_entity.pdbx_description
1 polymer ?
#
loop_
_entity_poly.entity_id
_entity_poly.type
_entity_poly.pdbx_seq_one_letter_code
_entity_poly.pdbx_strand_id
1 'polypeptide(L)'
;VSTDDPTSDPVHDPEVVTLATKIFQLARRGESEALAAYLAAGVPADLTNDNGDTLTMLAAYHGHAATVALLCEHGADLDRLNDRGQSPLAGAVFKGEDAVVRVLTEHGADPHAGAPSAAEAARMFGKDQYLDLFADPPQR
;
A
#
# COMPACT_ATOMS: atom_id res chain seq x y z
N VAL A 1 -35.31 -2.48 18.27
CA VAL A 1 -34.73 -2.34 17.03
C VAL A 1 -33.87 -3.50 16.76
N SER A 2 -33.88 -3.85 15.62
CA SER A 2 -33.12 -4.98 15.28
C SER A 2 -31.70 -4.62 15.04
N THR A 3 -30.84 -5.29 15.69
CA THR A 3 -29.43 -5.13 15.40
C THR A 3 -29.09 -5.72 14.06
N ASP A 4 -30.06 -6.38 13.42
CA ASP A 4 -29.81 -6.95 12.12
C ASP A 4 -30.23 -6.03 10.99
N ASP A 5 -30.56 -4.79 11.29
CA ASP A 5 -30.86 -3.82 10.25
C ASP A 5 -29.68 -3.73 9.31
N PRO A 6 -29.85 -4.01 8.03
CA PRO A 6 -28.73 -3.96 7.10
C PRO A 6 -28.10 -2.58 7.01
N THR A 7 -28.84 -1.54 7.35
CA THR A 7 -28.26 -0.20 7.29
C THR A 7 -27.31 0.06 8.44
N SER A 8 -27.25 -0.82 9.42
CA SER A 8 -26.27 -0.66 10.49
C SER A 8 -24.99 -1.42 10.23
N ASP A 9 -24.83 -2.03 9.06
CA ASP A 9 -23.58 -2.64 8.66
C ASP A 9 -22.48 -1.57 8.65
N PRO A 10 -21.39 -1.75 9.38
CA PRO A 10 -20.32 -0.75 9.44
C PRO A 10 -19.80 -0.33 8.07
N VAL A 11 -19.82 -1.23 7.09
CA VAL A 11 -19.34 -0.92 5.75
C VAL A 11 -20.19 0.15 5.09
N HIS A 12 -21.45 0.26 5.48
CA HIS A 12 -22.39 1.23 4.89
C HIS A 12 -22.70 2.39 5.81
N ASP A 13 -22.09 2.46 6.99
CA ASP A 13 -22.31 3.56 7.91
C ASP A 13 -21.65 4.81 7.33
N PRO A 14 -22.39 5.90 7.12
CA PRO A 14 -21.80 7.11 6.53
C PRO A 14 -20.63 7.67 7.33
N GLU A 15 -20.65 7.55 8.65
CA GLU A 15 -19.53 8.05 9.46
C GLU A 15 -18.27 7.19 9.25
N VAL A 16 -18.46 5.88 9.15
CA VAL A 16 -17.32 4.99 8.90
C VAL A 16 -16.75 5.23 7.50
N VAL A 17 -17.64 5.39 6.51
CA VAL A 17 -17.21 5.66 5.14
C VAL A 17 -16.43 6.98 5.06
N THR A 18 -16.92 8.01 5.77
CA THR A 18 -16.25 9.31 5.77
C THR A 18 -14.86 9.20 6.42
N LEU A 19 -14.76 8.47 7.52
CA LEU A 19 -13.47 8.28 8.19
C LEU A 19 -12.51 7.50 7.30
N ALA A 20 -12.98 6.43 6.69
CA ALA A 20 -12.15 5.63 5.80
C ALA A 20 -11.64 6.48 4.63
N THR A 21 -12.51 7.29 4.04
CA THR A 21 -12.13 8.18 2.94
C THR A 21 -11.01 9.13 3.39
N LYS A 22 -11.15 9.68 4.59
CA LYS A 22 -10.14 10.57 5.13
C LYS A 22 -8.79 9.84 5.28
N ILE A 23 -8.82 8.62 5.79
CA ILE A 23 -7.61 7.85 6.00
C ILE A 23 -6.93 7.54 4.66
N PHE A 24 -7.70 7.18 3.64
CA PHE A 24 -7.15 6.95 2.31
C PHE A 24 -6.51 8.23 1.75
N GLN A 25 -7.14 9.39 2.00
CA GLN A 25 -6.57 10.66 1.57
C GLN A 25 -5.23 10.95 2.25
N LEU A 26 -5.13 10.63 3.53
CA LEU A 26 -3.85 10.83 4.25
C LEU A 26 -2.74 10.01 3.60
N ALA A 27 -3.04 8.77 3.21
CA ALA A 27 -2.06 7.93 2.54
C ALA A 27 -1.67 8.51 1.17
N ARG A 28 -2.67 8.96 0.41
CA ARG A 28 -2.40 9.54 -0.92
C ARG A 28 -1.56 10.79 -0.83
N ARG A 29 -1.72 11.58 0.22
CA ARG A 29 -1.01 12.84 0.38
C ARG A 29 0.29 12.69 1.16
N GLY A 30 0.57 11.52 1.70
CA GLY A 30 1.78 11.30 2.45
C GLY A 30 1.79 12.00 3.80
N GLU A 31 0.61 12.17 4.41
CA GLU A 31 0.51 12.84 5.70
C GLU A 31 0.76 11.83 6.81
N SER A 32 2.02 11.51 7.00
CA SER A 32 2.44 10.42 7.86
C SER A 32 2.07 10.61 9.32
N GLU A 33 2.22 11.83 9.85
CA GLU A 33 1.91 12.07 11.25
C GLU A 33 0.44 11.82 11.56
N ALA A 34 -0.44 12.34 10.72
CA ALA A 34 -1.87 12.14 10.93
C ALA A 34 -2.24 10.67 10.76
N LEU A 35 -1.65 10.02 9.77
CA LEU A 35 -1.93 8.60 9.54
C LEU A 35 -1.43 7.77 10.72
N ALA A 36 -0.26 8.10 11.27
CA ALA A 36 0.29 7.39 12.42
C ALA A 36 -0.66 7.42 13.61
N ALA A 37 -1.33 8.55 13.83
CA ALA A 37 -2.29 8.66 14.94
C ALA A 37 -3.46 7.70 14.76
N TYR A 38 -3.96 7.55 13.55
CA TYR A 38 -5.04 6.59 13.28
C TYR A 38 -4.57 5.16 13.45
N LEU A 39 -3.37 4.85 12.97
CA LEU A 39 -2.82 3.50 13.12
C LEU A 39 -2.61 3.16 14.59
N ALA A 40 -2.11 4.13 15.38
CA ALA A 40 -1.93 3.94 16.82
C ALA A 40 -3.26 3.73 17.53
N ALA A 41 -4.33 4.31 17.00
CA ALA A 41 -5.66 4.16 17.56
C ALA A 41 -6.34 2.85 17.15
N GLY A 42 -5.69 2.04 16.33
CA GLY A 42 -6.22 0.72 15.98
C GLY A 42 -6.76 0.56 14.58
N VAL A 43 -6.62 1.58 13.73
CA VAL A 43 -7.03 1.44 12.33
C VAL A 43 -6.13 0.39 11.67
N PRO A 44 -6.71 -0.58 10.97
CA PRO A 44 -5.88 -1.62 10.32
C PRO A 44 -4.95 -1.03 9.28
N ALA A 45 -3.69 -1.44 9.32
CA ALA A 45 -2.71 -0.99 8.33
C ALA A 45 -3.07 -1.49 6.93
N ASP A 46 -3.83 -2.58 6.84
CA ASP A 46 -4.22 -3.19 5.58
C ASP A 46 -5.61 -2.80 5.11
N LEU A 47 -6.14 -1.68 5.62
CA LEU A 47 -7.42 -1.17 5.17
C LEU A 47 -7.40 -0.98 3.65
N THR A 48 -8.46 -1.39 2.96
CA THR A 48 -8.54 -1.26 1.51
C THR A 48 -9.76 -0.43 1.11
N ASN A 49 -9.62 0.25 -0.02
CA ASN A 49 -10.74 1.00 -0.59
C ASN A 49 -11.56 0.08 -1.52
N ASP A 50 -12.50 0.66 -2.25
CA ASP A 50 -13.40 -0.10 -3.12
C ASP A 50 -12.70 -0.78 -4.28
N ASN A 51 -11.50 -0.33 -4.63
CA ASN A 51 -10.71 -0.94 -5.70
C ASN A 51 -9.72 -1.97 -5.17
N GLY A 52 -9.77 -2.25 -3.89
CA GLY A 52 -8.83 -3.17 -3.25
C GLY A 52 -7.45 -2.56 -3.02
N ASP A 53 -7.29 -1.25 -3.20
CA ASP A 53 -6.01 -0.60 -2.94
C ASP A 53 -5.81 -0.44 -1.43
N THR A 54 -4.66 -0.90 -0.95
CA THR A 54 -4.31 -0.72 0.47
C THR A 54 -3.74 0.67 0.68
N LEU A 55 -3.61 1.05 1.94
CA LEU A 55 -2.93 2.30 2.28
C LEU A 55 -1.49 2.30 1.73
N THR A 56 -0.81 1.17 1.81
CA THR A 56 0.54 1.04 1.26
C THR A 56 0.56 1.28 -0.24
N MET A 57 -0.41 0.72 -0.96
CA MET A 57 -0.51 0.93 -2.41
C MET A 57 -0.67 2.41 -2.74
N LEU A 58 -1.56 3.09 -2.03
CA LEU A 58 -1.82 4.51 -2.29
C LEU A 58 -0.60 5.37 -2.01
N ALA A 59 0.06 5.13 -0.87
CA ALA A 59 1.27 5.87 -0.53
C ALA A 59 2.40 5.59 -1.52
N ALA A 60 2.54 4.32 -1.92
CA ALA A 60 3.60 3.92 -2.84
C ALA A 60 3.40 4.55 -4.22
N TYR A 61 2.18 4.48 -4.72
CA TYR A 61 1.89 4.99 -6.05
C TYR A 61 2.13 6.50 -6.15
N HIS A 62 1.91 7.20 -5.04
CA HIS A 62 2.10 8.65 -5.01
C HIS A 62 3.49 9.08 -4.50
N GLY A 63 4.40 8.13 -4.31
CA GLY A 63 5.80 8.43 -4.04
C GLY A 63 6.12 8.81 -2.60
N HIS A 64 5.29 8.41 -1.64
CA HIS A 64 5.47 8.80 -0.25
C HIS A 64 6.23 7.73 0.54
N ALA A 65 7.54 7.71 0.38
CA ALA A 65 8.40 6.69 0.99
C ALA A 65 8.29 6.65 2.51
N ALA A 66 8.22 7.81 3.16
CA ALA A 66 8.11 7.85 4.63
C ALA A 66 6.80 7.23 5.11
N THR A 67 5.72 7.47 4.37
CA THR A 67 4.42 6.89 4.71
C THR A 67 4.43 5.38 4.50
N VAL A 68 5.08 4.92 3.43
CA VAL A 68 5.24 3.49 3.19
C VAL A 68 6.03 2.85 4.33
N ALA A 69 7.12 3.49 4.77
CA ALA A 69 7.92 2.97 5.88
C ALA A 69 7.08 2.88 7.16
N LEU A 70 6.27 3.89 7.43
CA LEU A 70 5.38 3.89 8.58
C LEU A 70 4.43 2.69 8.54
N LEU A 71 3.84 2.43 7.38
CA LEU A 71 2.92 1.31 7.21
C LEU A 71 3.65 -0.03 7.41
N CYS A 72 4.87 -0.13 6.90
CA CYS A 72 5.68 -1.32 7.13
C CYS A 72 5.91 -1.56 8.62
N GLU A 73 6.18 -0.49 9.37
CA GLU A 73 6.40 -0.59 10.82
C GLU A 73 5.15 -1.06 11.54
N HIS A 74 3.98 -0.81 10.98
CA HIS A 74 2.72 -1.26 11.56
C HIS A 74 2.27 -2.60 11.02
N GLY A 75 3.14 -3.32 10.32
CA GLY A 75 2.87 -4.69 9.91
C GLY A 75 2.03 -4.84 8.66
N ALA A 76 1.99 -3.82 7.81
CA ALA A 76 1.20 -3.90 6.57
C ALA A 76 1.68 -5.06 5.69
N ASP A 77 0.72 -5.70 5.01
CA ASP A 77 1.02 -6.75 4.04
C ASP A 77 1.46 -6.07 2.75
N LEU A 78 2.75 -6.13 2.46
CA LEU A 78 3.31 -5.40 1.33
C LEU A 78 2.99 -6.04 -0.02
N ASP A 79 2.53 -7.29 -0.01
CA ASP A 79 2.30 -8.03 -1.25
C ASP A 79 0.84 -8.18 -1.60
N ARG A 80 -0.04 -7.54 -0.85
CA ARG A 80 -1.47 -7.62 -1.10
C ARG A 80 -1.82 -6.94 -2.41
N LEU A 81 -2.49 -7.66 -3.30
CA LEU A 81 -2.86 -7.15 -4.61
C LEU A 81 -4.19 -6.42 -4.55
N ASN A 82 -4.35 -5.42 -5.39
CA ASN A 82 -5.65 -4.78 -5.55
C ASN A 82 -6.52 -5.59 -6.52
N ASP A 83 -7.71 -5.08 -6.83
CA ASP A 83 -8.66 -5.81 -7.68
C ASP A 83 -8.15 -6.02 -9.09
N ARG A 84 -7.13 -5.27 -9.51
CA ARG A 84 -6.54 -5.42 -10.84
C ARG A 84 -5.27 -6.28 -10.80
N GLY A 85 -5.00 -6.94 -9.69
CA GLY A 85 -3.82 -7.80 -9.57
C GLY A 85 -2.51 -7.07 -9.44
N GLN A 86 -2.53 -5.81 -9.01
CA GLN A 86 -1.32 -4.99 -8.88
C GLN A 86 -0.79 -5.02 -7.46
N SER A 87 0.53 -5.07 -7.32
CA SER A 87 1.18 -4.96 -6.01
C SER A 87 1.68 -3.53 -5.79
N PRO A 88 1.90 -3.13 -4.53
CA PRO A 88 2.50 -1.82 -4.27
C PRO A 88 3.85 -1.64 -4.93
N LEU A 89 4.69 -2.67 -4.92
CA LEU A 89 6.03 -2.56 -5.50
C LEU A 89 5.96 -2.38 -7.01
N ALA A 90 5.07 -3.12 -7.69
CA ALA A 90 4.89 -2.95 -9.13
C ALA A 90 4.44 -1.54 -9.48
N GLY A 91 3.53 -0.98 -8.68
CA GLY A 91 3.07 0.39 -8.88
C GLY A 91 4.19 1.41 -8.73
N ALA A 92 5.05 1.20 -7.74
CA ALA A 92 6.19 2.10 -7.52
C ALA A 92 7.19 2.02 -8.67
N VAL A 93 7.42 0.82 -9.20
CA VAL A 93 8.29 0.64 -10.38
C VAL A 93 7.69 1.35 -11.58
N PHE A 94 6.40 1.15 -11.81
CA PHE A 94 5.72 1.76 -12.94
C PHE A 94 5.82 3.28 -12.89
N LYS A 95 5.69 3.86 -11.70
CA LYS A 95 5.75 5.31 -11.54
C LYS A 95 7.19 5.83 -11.41
N GLY A 96 8.17 4.96 -11.28
CA GLY A 96 9.56 5.39 -11.13
C GLY A 96 9.87 6.00 -9.77
N GLU A 97 9.18 5.55 -8.72
CA GLU A 97 9.35 6.09 -7.38
C GLU A 97 10.49 5.36 -6.67
N ASP A 98 11.72 5.78 -6.94
CA ASP A 98 12.92 5.08 -6.49
C ASP A 98 12.97 4.87 -4.97
N ALA A 99 12.65 5.91 -4.21
CA ALA A 99 12.72 5.80 -2.74
C ALA A 99 11.70 4.79 -2.22
N VAL A 100 10.52 4.75 -2.82
CA VAL A 100 9.48 3.79 -2.43
C VAL A 100 9.93 2.37 -2.78
N VAL A 101 10.49 2.18 -3.97
CA VAL A 101 11.01 0.87 -4.37
C VAL A 101 12.02 0.36 -3.36
N ARG A 102 12.93 1.24 -2.92
CA ARG A 102 13.94 0.86 -1.93
C ARG A 102 13.30 0.48 -0.59
N VAL A 103 12.37 1.28 -0.10
CA VAL A 103 11.72 1.00 1.18
C VAL A 103 10.99 -0.33 1.14
N LEU A 104 10.21 -0.56 0.09
CA LEU A 104 9.47 -1.81 -0.02
C LEU A 104 10.40 -3.01 -0.14
N THR A 105 11.46 -2.88 -0.93
CA THR A 105 12.43 -3.96 -1.09
C THR A 105 13.15 -4.26 0.23
N GLU A 106 13.53 -3.21 0.96
CA GLU A 106 14.21 -3.37 2.25
C GLU A 106 13.33 -4.06 3.27
N HIS A 107 12.02 -3.90 3.17
CA HIS A 107 11.08 -4.52 4.09
C HIS A 107 10.56 -5.87 3.58
N GLY A 108 11.13 -6.39 2.50
CA GLY A 108 10.83 -7.74 2.06
C GLY A 108 9.68 -7.91 1.10
N ALA A 109 9.26 -6.84 0.44
CA ALA A 109 8.19 -6.96 -0.58
C ALA A 109 8.65 -7.92 -1.69
N ASP A 110 7.72 -8.75 -2.16
CA ASP A 110 8.01 -9.76 -3.16
C ASP A 110 7.97 -9.14 -4.56
N PRO A 111 9.12 -9.09 -5.27
CA PRO A 111 9.14 -8.49 -6.60
C PRO A 111 8.40 -9.30 -7.65
N HIS A 112 7.98 -10.52 -7.31
CA HIS A 112 7.26 -11.39 -8.25
C HIS A 112 5.77 -11.45 -7.98
N ALA A 113 5.27 -10.69 -7.01
CA ALA A 113 3.83 -10.64 -6.73
C ALA A 113 3.10 -9.82 -7.77
N GLY A 114 1.92 -10.28 -8.15
CA GLY A 114 1.06 -9.55 -9.08
C GLY A 114 1.37 -9.80 -10.55
N ALA A 115 0.54 -9.21 -11.40
CA ALA A 115 0.66 -9.36 -12.85
C ALA A 115 0.25 -8.06 -13.53
N PRO A 116 1.20 -7.33 -14.12
CA PRO A 116 2.63 -7.65 -14.11
C PRO A 116 3.23 -7.45 -12.73
N SER A 117 4.21 -8.27 -12.40
CA SER A 117 4.95 -8.11 -11.15
C SER A 117 5.91 -6.92 -11.27
N ALA A 118 6.50 -6.54 -10.14
CA ALA A 118 7.49 -5.47 -10.14
C ALA A 118 8.69 -5.86 -11.02
N ALA A 119 9.12 -7.11 -10.96
CA ALA A 119 10.24 -7.55 -11.80
C ALA A 119 9.89 -7.48 -13.27
N GLU A 120 8.67 -7.89 -13.64
CA GLU A 120 8.22 -7.80 -15.03
C GLU A 120 8.13 -6.35 -15.49
N ALA A 121 7.58 -5.48 -14.65
CA ALA A 121 7.48 -4.07 -14.98
C ALA A 121 8.86 -3.44 -15.17
N ALA A 122 9.81 -3.81 -14.30
CA ALA A 122 11.17 -3.29 -14.41
C ALA A 122 11.80 -3.71 -15.74
N ARG A 123 11.59 -4.95 -16.17
CA ARG A 123 12.11 -5.40 -17.46
C ARG A 123 11.45 -4.67 -18.61
N MET A 124 10.12 -4.49 -18.52
CA MET A 124 9.37 -3.83 -19.59
C MET A 124 9.83 -2.40 -19.81
N PHE A 125 10.19 -1.72 -18.72
CA PHE A 125 10.59 -0.31 -18.81
C PHE A 125 12.11 -0.11 -18.78
N GLY A 126 12.88 -1.19 -18.84
CA GLY A 126 14.34 -1.08 -18.87
C GLY A 126 14.94 -0.54 -17.59
N LYS A 127 14.32 -0.84 -16.44
CA LYS A 127 14.77 -0.32 -15.14
C LYS A 127 15.72 -1.31 -14.49
N ASP A 128 16.90 -1.49 -15.06
CA ASP A 128 17.86 -2.48 -14.58
C ASP A 128 18.26 -2.25 -13.13
N GLN A 129 18.28 -0.99 -12.68
CA GLN A 129 18.63 -0.69 -11.29
C GLN A 129 17.66 -1.33 -10.31
N TYR A 130 16.40 -1.48 -10.69
CA TYR A 130 15.41 -2.14 -9.82
C TYR A 130 15.62 -3.66 -9.85
N LEU A 131 15.95 -4.21 -11.01
CA LEU A 131 16.22 -5.65 -11.11
C LEU A 131 17.39 -6.04 -10.23
N ASP A 132 18.40 -5.18 -10.13
CA ASP A 132 19.54 -5.43 -9.26
C ASP A 132 19.12 -5.46 -7.80
N LEU A 133 18.20 -4.59 -7.39
CA LEU A 133 17.68 -4.61 -6.03
C LEU A 133 16.90 -5.88 -5.75
N PHE A 134 16.13 -6.36 -6.72
CA PHE A 134 15.32 -7.56 -6.54
C PHE A 134 16.16 -8.82 -6.50
N ALA A 135 17.28 -8.81 -7.19
CA ALA A 135 18.15 -9.98 -7.26
C ALA A 135 19.01 -10.17 -6.01
N ASP A 136 19.13 -9.11 -5.20
CA ASP A 136 19.98 -9.14 -4.02
C ASP A 136 19.08 -9.10 -2.79
N PRO A 137 18.59 -10.25 -2.33
CA PRO A 137 17.64 -10.26 -1.22
C PRO A 137 18.24 -9.67 0.03
N PRO A 138 17.44 -8.95 0.76
CA PRO A 138 17.93 -8.24 1.91
C PRO A 138 18.28 -9.16 3.05
N GLN A 139 18.10 -10.38 3.04
CA GLN A 139 18.15 -11.12 4.09
C GLN A 139 19.41 -11.45 4.49
N ARG A 140 19.96 -11.51 4.76
CA ARG A 140 21.11 -11.85 5.21
C ARG A 140 21.39 -11.30 6.39
#